data_bcde079196089a38e573f1f038445754
#
_entry.id   bcde079196089a38e573f1f038445754
#
_cell.length_a   1.000
_cell.length_b   1.000
_cell.length_c   1.000
_cell.angle_alpha   90.00
_cell.angle_beta   90.00
_cell.angle_gamma   90.00
#
_symmetry.space_group_name_H-M   'P 1'
#
loop_
_entity.id
_entity.type
_entity.pdbx_description
1 polymer ?
#
loop_
_entity_poly.entity_id
_entity_poly.type
_entity_poly.pdbx_seq_one_letter_code
_entity_poly.pdbx_strand_id
1 'polypeptide(L)'
;MNLTSRLLGALPAFLFAVVLVSTSTAETPSTEHPNVLFIYLDDYGWRDATFMGSDFYETPNLDALAERGMVFSNAYSCAANCAPARASLLSGQYSPRHEIYNVGTERRGNPKHGTLQHIPGTETLSSDIQTWAHQVRDAGYRTGIIGKWHLSDDPLPYGFDINVAGTHSGSPPKGYFPPHPKVPGLQDTSDDEYLTDRLTDEAIGFIEANQEWSWFLYLSHFAVHTPLQAKPDLVAKYKAKQPGTLHDHAVMAAMIESVDEGVGRMVETLRELGLEENTAIVFTSDNGGFGPATSMKPLRGYKGTYYEGGIREPFFVTWPGVVDAGTKSDVPVIAADLYPTFIEMTGAKLPADQPLDGVSLMPLLKQEGSLADRELYWHFPAYLQSYSVTDGQRDLLYRSRPCGIIRDGRWKLHEYFEDGGLELYDLVTDPGESNNLADANPIKTQALHSKLVAWRERIGASMPTEPNPNHDPASEAKAMQKAERKAAKR
;
A
#
# COMPACT_ATOMS: atom_id res chain seq x y z
N MET A 1 67.82 -4.06 86.22
CA MET A 1 68.18 -3.39 85.00
C MET A 1 67.06 -3.63 84.00
N ASN A 2 66.32 -2.62 83.71
CA ASN A 2 65.02 -2.67 83.07
C ASN A 2 65.16 -2.64 81.53
N LEU A 3 64.43 -3.49 80.87
CA LEU A 3 64.16 -3.38 79.43
C LEU A 3 62.65 -3.42 79.21
N THR A 4 62.11 -2.31 78.84
CA THR A 4 60.72 -2.13 78.44
C THR A 4 60.56 -2.34 76.92
N SER A 5 59.78 -3.39 76.60
CA SER A 5 59.36 -3.67 75.23
C SER A 5 58.04 -2.94 74.91
N ARG A 6 58.00 -2.08 73.90
CA ARG A 6 56.79 -1.47 73.38
C ARG A 6 56.15 -2.36 72.30
N LEU A 7 54.98 -2.79 72.50
CA LEU A 7 54.11 -3.44 71.50
C LEU A 7 53.46 -2.33 70.60
N LEU A 8 53.73 -2.36 69.31
CA LEU A 8 52.94 -1.62 68.29
C LEU A 8 51.76 -2.48 67.87
N GLY A 9 50.56 -1.99 68.16
CA GLY A 9 49.33 -2.56 67.65
C GLY A 9 49.05 -2.10 66.20
N ALA A 10 48.90 -3.05 65.26
CA ALA A 10 48.46 -2.77 63.91
C ALA A 10 46.93 -2.74 63.87
N LEU A 11 46.37 -1.62 63.41
CA LEU A 11 44.93 -1.51 63.04
C LEU A 11 44.73 -2.09 61.62
N PRO A 12 43.67 -2.88 61.39
CA PRO A 12 43.30 -3.28 60.06
C PRO A 12 42.51 -2.16 59.34
N ALA A 13 42.97 -1.75 58.17
CA ALA A 13 42.27 -0.86 57.30
C ALA A 13 41.12 -1.60 56.59
N PHE A 14 39.88 -1.23 56.90
CA PHE A 14 38.70 -1.68 56.13
C PHE A 14 38.62 -0.86 54.84
N LEU A 15 38.83 -1.50 53.69
CA LEU A 15 38.52 -0.94 52.38
C LEU A 15 36.99 -1.03 52.18
N PHE A 16 36.28 0.09 52.20
CA PHE A 16 34.91 0.17 51.69
C PHE A 16 34.93 0.24 50.15
N ALA A 17 34.52 -0.85 49.51
CA ALA A 17 34.24 -0.85 48.10
C ALA A 17 32.88 -0.16 47.87
N VAL A 18 32.91 1.05 47.32
CA VAL A 18 31.67 1.73 46.84
C VAL A 18 31.30 1.08 45.51
N VAL A 19 30.26 0.24 45.52
CA VAL A 19 29.62 -0.26 44.32
C VAL A 19 28.76 0.88 43.76
N LEU A 20 29.21 1.52 42.70
CA LEU A 20 28.43 2.42 41.88
C LEU A 20 27.41 1.58 41.08
N VAL A 21 26.17 1.50 41.58
CA VAL A 21 25.05 1.01 40.83
C VAL A 21 24.70 2.08 39.80
N SER A 22 25.08 1.85 38.56
CA SER A 22 24.62 2.66 37.44
C SER A 22 23.14 2.36 37.25
N THR A 23 22.26 3.21 37.74
CA THR A 23 20.87 3.21 37.36
C THR A 23 20.81 3.69 35.89
N SER A 24 20.64 2.75 34.98
CA SER A 24 20.18 3.04 33.63
C SER A 24 18.80 3.68 33.77
N THR A 25 18.71 4.97 33.62
CA THR A 25 17.41 5.62 33.39
C THR A 25 16.93 5.14 32.05
N ALA A 26 15.93 4.28 32.00
CA ALA A 26 15.17 4.05 30.79
C ALA A 26 14.70 5.42 30.29
N GLU A 27 15.15 5.83 29.10
CA GLU A 27 14.63 7.02 28.46
C GLU A 27 13.13 6.81 28.28
N THR A 28 12.34 7.72 28.84
CA THR A 28 10.89 7.76 28.58
C THR A 28 10.71 7.87 27.06
N PRO A 29 9.86 7.05 26.42
CA PRO A 29 9.63 7.16 24.98
C PRO A 29 9.30 8.61 24.65
N SER A 30 10.05 9.18 23.69
CA SER A 30 9.83 10.53 23.24
C SER A 30 8.52 10.57 22.46
N THR A 31 7.55 11.37 22.91
CA THR A 31 6.30 11.61 22.14
C THR A 31 6.56 12.31 20.82
N GLU A 32 7.78 12.76 20.58
CA GLU A 32 8.23 13.39 19.34
C GLU A 32 8.35 12.39 18.18
N HIS A 33 8.58 11.11 18.47
CA HIS A 33 8.73 10.03 17.49
C HIS A 33 7.85 8.84 17.87
N PRO A 34 6.68 8.66 17.24
CA PRO A 34 5.70 7.65 17.60
C PRO A 34 6.13 6.24 17.19
N ASN A 35 5.54 5.21 17.81
CA ASN A 35 5.39 3.93 17.16
C ASN A 35 4.53 4.08 15.91
N VAL A 36 4.76 3.26 14.90
CA VAL A 36 3.97 3.31 13.66
C VAL A 36 3.38 1.93 13.37
N LEU A 37 2.06 1.85 13.33
CA LEU A 37 1.32 0.71 12.81
C LEU A 37 0.83 1.07 11.39
N PHE A 38 1.52 0.54 10.38
CA PHE A 38 1.14 0.73 8.99
C PHE A 38 0.35 -0.48 8.48
N ILE A 39 -0.97 -0.33 8.32
CA ILE A 39 -1.90 -1.34 7.82
C ILE A 39 -2.08 -1.14 6.32
N TYR A 40 -1.61 -2.10 5.53
CA TYR A 40 -1.62 -2.05 4.07
C TYR A 40 -2.34 -3.27 3.52
N LEU A 41 -3.44 -3.03 2.83
CA LEU A 41 -4.29 -4.10 2.31
C LEU A 41 -3.98 -4.40 0.84
N ASP A 42 -4.50 -5.53 0.37
CA ASP A 42 -4.32 -6.04 -1.00
C ASP A 42 -5.68 -6.10 -1.71
N ASP A 43 -5.82 -5.40 -2.83
CA ASP A 43 -7.06 -5.32 -3.61
C ASP A 43 -8.26 -4.72 -2.86
N TYR A 44 -8.05 -3.93 -1.82
CA TYR A 44 -9.09 -3.27 -1.05
C TYR A 44 -9.51 -1.97 -1.75
N GLY A 45 -10.74 -1.94 -2.24
CA GLY A 45 -11.21 -0.85 -3.08
C GLY A 45 -11.53 0.45 -2.34
N TRP A 46 -11.56 1.54 -3.10
CA TRP A 46 -11.80 2.89 -2.58
C TRP A 46 -13.08 3.01 -1.72
N ARG A 47 -14.13 2.23 -2.03
CA ARG A 47 -15.39 2.22 -1.27
C ARG A 47 -15.63 0.97 -0.45
N ASP A 48 -14.62 0.18 -0.19
CA ASP A 48 -14.78 -1.08 0.56
C ASP A 48 -14.87 -0.88 2.08
N ALA A 49 -14.73 0.36 2.57
CA ALA A 49 -14.97 0.72 3.97
C ALA A 49 -16.20 1.62 4.14
N THR A 50 -16.85 1.57 5.31
CA THR A 50 -18.04 2.38 5.60
C THR A 50 -17.70 3.87 5.66
N PHE A 51 -16.53 4.27 6.18
CA PHE A 51 -16.07 5.67 6.18
C PHE A 51 -15.85 6.23 4.77
N MET A 52 -15.68 5.36 3.75
CA MET A 52 -15.63 5.72 2.33
C MET A 52 -16.97 5.54 1.60
N GLY A 53 -18.02 5.11 2.32
CA GLY A 53 -19.38 5.02 1.81
C GLY A 53 -19.78 3.66 1.28
N SER A 54 -19.21 2.57 1.78
CA SER A 54 -19.79 1.23 1.59
C SER A 54 -21.22 1.19 2.16
N ASP A 55 -22.13 0.57 1.42
CA ASP A 55 -23.52 0.39 1.83
C ASP A 55 -23.85 -1.06 2.23
N PHE A 56 -22.84 -1.92 2.26
CA PHE A 56 -23.00 -3.34 2.56
C PHE A 56 -21.92 -3.89 3.49
N TYR A 57 -20.66 -3.55 3.27
CA TYR A 57 -19.54 -3.96 4.11
C TYR A 57 -19.55 -3.20 5.44
N GLU A 58 -19.20 -3.85 6.53
CA GLU A 58 -19.24 -3.29 7.89
C GLU A 58 -17.81 -3.17 8.42
N THR A 59 -17.39 -1.95 8.74
CA THR A 59 -16.02 -1.63 9.16
C THR A 59 -15.99 -0.71 10.39
N PRO A 60 -16.69 -1.05 11.50
CA PRO A 60 -16.83 -0.15 12.63
C PRO A 60 -15.52 0.25 13.31
N ASN A 61 -14.50 -0.62 13.31
CA ASN A 61 -13.19 -0.33 13.92
C ASN A 61 -12.35 0.60 13.05
N LEU A 62 -12.35 0.39 11.72
CA LEU A 62 -11.72 1.30 10.76
C LEU A 62 -12.42 2.67 10.77
N ASP A 63 -13.75 2.70 10.86
CA ASP A 63 -14.54 3.93 10.94
C ASP A 63 -14.16 4.73 12.20
N ALA A 64 -14.07 4.07 13.36
CA ALA A 64 -13.68 4.71 14.61
C ALA A 64 -12.25 5.29 14.56
N LEU A 65 -11.31 4.64 13.87
CA LEU A 65 -9.97 5.19 13.63
C LEU A 65 -10.01 6.38 12.68
N ALA A 66 -10.74 6.26 11.57
CA ALA A 66 -10.90 7.34 10.59
C ALA A 66 -11.53 8.60 11.21
N GLU A 67 -12.51 8.43 12.11
CA GLU A 67 -13.13 9.54 12.87
C GLU A 67 -12.16 10.22 13.84
N ARG A 68 -11.12 9.52 14.30
CA ARG A 68 -10.08 10.03 15.22
C ARG A 68 -8.85 10.55 14.49
N GLY A 69 -8.85 10.55 13.17
CA GLY A 69 -7.73 10.95 12.33
C GLY A 69 -8.12 11.88 11.18
N MET A 70 -7.25 11.92 10.19
CA MET A 70 -7.45 12.62 8.92
C MET A 70 -7.71 11.63 7.80
N VAL A 71 -8.85 11.78 7.11
CA VAL A 71 -9.19 11.01 5.90
C VAL A 71 -8.78 11.79 4.65
N PHE A 72 -8.05 11.12 3.75
CA PHE A 72 -7.66 11.67 2.45
C PHE A 72 -8.62 11.19 1.37
N SER A 73 -9.37 12.10 0.77
CA SER A 73 -10.34 11.75 -0.26
C SER A 73 -9.73 11.52 -1.64
N ASN A 74 -8.51 12.02 -1.88
CA ASN A 74 -7.77 11.96 -3.14
C ASN A 74 -6.40 11.28 -2.96
N ALA A 75 -6.37 10.09 -2.36
CA ALA A 75 -5.16 9.29 -2.21
C ALA A 75 -5.02 8.26 -3.34
N TYR A 76 -3.80 8.09 -3.83
CA TYR A 76 -3.51 7.25 -5.00
C TYR A 76 -2.40 6.26 -4.74
N SER A 77 -2.54 5.06 -5.28
CA SER A 77 -1.41 4.16 -5.49
C SER A 77 -0.55 4.61 -6.68
N CYS A 78 0.73 4.23 -6.68
CA CYS A 78 1.64 4.58 -7.78
C CYS A 78 1.47 3.67 -9.01
N ALA A 79 0.70 2.58 -8.90
CA ALA A 79 0.40 1.66 -9.98
C ALA A 79 -0.94 0.96 -9.73
N ALA A 80 -1.55 0.45 -10.78
CA ALA A 80 -2.83 -0.23 -10.69
C ALA A 80 -2.72 -1.74 -10.33
N ASN A 81 -1.52 -2.20 -9.96
CA ASN A 81 -1.19 -3.58 -9.61
C ASN A 81 -0.29 -3.65 -8.40
N CYS A 82 -0.37 -4.75 -7.65
CA CYS A 82 0.30 -4.95 -6.37
C CYS A 82 1.83 -4.82 -6.40
N ALA A 83 2.58 -5.59 -7.21
CA ALA A 83 4.05 -5.55 -7.18
C ALA A 83 4.62 -4.15 -7.50
N PRO A 84 4.23 -3.47 -8.61
CA PRO A 84 4.73 -2.12 -8.90
C PRO A 84 4.27 -1.08 -7.86
N ALA A 85 3.05 -1.19 -7.32
CA ALA A 85 2.58 -0.29 -6.27
C ALA A 85 3.41 -0.43 -4.99
N ARG A 86 3.69 -1.66 -4.56
CA ARG A 86 4.54 -1.97 -3.40
C ARG A 86 5.98 -1.54 -3.59
N ALA A 87 6.54 -1.73 -4.79
CA ALA A 87 7.88 -1.25 -5.12
C ALA A 87 7.97 0.27 -5.00
N SER A 88 6.98 0.99 -5.53
CA SER A 88 6.92 2.46 -5.42
C SER A 88 6.76 2.93 -3.98
N LEU A 89 5.90 2.28 -3.18
CA LEU A 89 5.73 2.57 -1.76
C LEU A 89 7.04 2.42 -0.98
N LEU A 90 7.75 1.30 -1.20
CA LEU A 90 8.98 0.97 -0.46
C LEU A 90 10.16 1.86 -0.87
N SER A 91 10.27 2.19 -2.16
CA SER A 91 11.38 2.98 -2.72
C SER A 91 11.14 4.49 -2.69
N GLY A 92 9.89 4.95 -2.56
CA GLY A 92 9.51 6.36 -2.73
C GLY A 92 9.62 6.84 -4.19
N GLN A 93 9.58 5.92 -5.16
CA GLN A 93 9.86 6.17 -6.57
C GLN A 93 8.72 5.75 -7.50
N TYR A 94 8.57 6.44 -8.62
CA TYR A 94 7.69 5.98 -9.70
C TYR A 94 8.25 4.77 -10.43
N SER A 95 7.36 3.97 -11.03
CA SER A 95 7.70 2.71 -11.72
C SER A 95 8.87 2.79 -12.71
N PRO A 96 9.10 3.85 -13.49
CA PRO A 96 10.26 3.92 -14.39
C PRO A 96 11.62 3.86 -13.70
N ARG A 97 11.71 4.21 -12.39
CA ARG A 97 13.00 4.18 -11.68
C ARG A 97 13.35 2.80 -11.14
N HIS A 98 12.37 2.05 -10.67
CA HIS A 98 12.59 0.69 -10.15
C HIS A 98 12.26 -0.41 -11.17
N GLU A 99 11.72 -0.05 -12.34
CA GLU A 99 11.42 -0.91 -13.49
C GLU A 99 10.50 -2.12 -13.21
N ILE A 100 9.79 -2.15 -12.10
CA ILE A 100 8.72 -3.11 -11.86
C ILE A 100 7.43 -2.51 -12.40
N TYR A 101 6.95 -3.00 -13.55
CA TYR A 101 5.78 -2.44 -14.23
C TYR A 101 4.53 -3.30 -14.05
N ASN A 102 4.71 -4.60 -13.80
CA ASN A 102 3.61 -5.56 -13.70
C ASN A 102 3.95 -6.64 -12.67
N VAL A 103 3.01 -7.54 -12.41
CA VAL A 103 3.25 -8.80 -11.70
C VAL A 103 3.85 -9.79 -12.71
N GLY A 104 5.14 -10.08 -12.57
CA GLY A 104 5.92 -10.85 -13.54
C GLY A 104 6.35 -10.03 -14.75
N THR A 105 7.35 -10.53 -15.45
CA THR A 105 7.94 -9.89 -16.65
C THR A 105 7.28 -10.34 -17.94
N GLU A 106 6.52 -11.41 -17.91
CA GLU A 106 5.87 -11.96 -19.09
C GLU A 106 4.70 -11.08 -19.56
N ARG A 107 4.52 -11.02 -20.90
CA ARG A 107 3.36 -10.36 -21.48
C ARG A 107 2.06 -11.01 -20.99
N ARG A 108 1.19 -10.21 -20.39
CA ARG A 108 -0.12 -10.68 -19.92
C ARG A 108 -1.16 -10.55 -21.05
N GLY A 109 -1.84 -11.66 -21.35
CA GLY A 109 -2.83 -11.74 -22.41
C GLY A 109 -2.36 -12.51 -23.65
N ASN A 110 -3.18 -12.52 -24.71
CA ASN A 110 -2.85 -13.24 -25.94
C ASN A 110 -1.70 -12.54 -26.68
N PRO A 111 -0.58 -13.19 -26.98
CA PRO A 111 0.55 -12.59 -27.67
C PRO A 111 0.23 -12.10 -29.10
N LYS A 112 -0.88 -12.58 -29.71
CA LYS A 112 -1.35 -12.11 -31.02
C LYS A 112 -2.15 -10.81 -30.97
N HIS A 113 -2.45 -10.29 -29.80
CA HIS A 113 -3.22 -9.06 -29.61
C HIS A 113 -2.31 -7.93 -29.15
N GLY A 114 -2.64 -6.69 -29.55
CA GLY A 114 -1.84 -5.51 -29.24
C GLY A 114 -0.68 -5.30 -30.21
N THR A 115 -0.51 -4.05 -30.62
CA THR A 115 0.38 -3.65 -31.72
C THR A 115 1.84 -3.46 -31.33
N LEU A 116 2.11 -3.24 -30.03
CA LEU A 116 3.45 -2.97 -29.51
C LEU A 116 4.04 -4.17 -28.75
N GLN A 117 5.36 -4.28 -28.79
CA GLN A 117 6.09 -5.16 -27.91
C GLN A 117 6.16 -4.50 -26.53
N HIS A 118 5.77 -5.23 -25.47
CA HIS A 118 5.79 -4.71 -24.11
C HIS A 118 7.23 -4.59 -23.57
N ILE A 119 7.42 -3.70 -22.63
CA ILE A 119 8.66 -3.65 -21.84
C ILE A 119 8.50 -4.63 -20.67
N PRO A 120 9.35 -5.66 -20.55
CA PRO A 120 9.19 -6.69 -19.51
C PRO A 120 9.43 -6.15 -18.09
N GLY A 121 10.38 -5.22 -17.93
CA GLY A 121 10.79 -4.73 -16.61
C GLY A 121 11.51 -5.80 -15.78
N THR A 122 11.42 -5.68 -14.45
CA THR A 122 11.96 -6.63 -13.47
C THR A 122 10.87 -7.18 -12.57
N GLU A 123 11.13 -8.32 -11.90
CA GLU A 123 10.20 -8.92 -10.92
C GLU A 123 10.63 -8.64 -9.48
N THR A 124 11.89 -8.32 -9.26
CA THR A 124 12.49 -8.15 -7.95
C THR A 124 12.96 -6.72 -7.77
N LEU A 125 12.68 -6.14 -6.62
CA LEU A 125 13.22 -4.85 -6.23
C LEU A 125 14.75 -4.95 -6.11
N SER A 126 15.49 -4.02 -6.73
CA SER A 126 16.94 -4.02 -6.63
C SER A 126 17.39 -3.87 -5.18
N SER A 127 18.40 -4.67 -4.78
CA SER A 127 19.02 -4.56 -3.45
C SER A 127 19.75 -3.23 -3.22
N ASP A 128 20.04 -2.48 -4.29
CA ASP A 128 20.66 -1.15 -4.19
C ASP A 128 19.66 -0.07 -3.73
N ILE A 129 18.36 -0.35 -3.82
CA ILE A 129 17.33 0.59 -3.39
C ILE A 129 17.25 0.61 -1.87
N GLN A 130 17.47 1.79 -1.31
CA GLN A 130 17.23 2.07 0.10
C GLN A 130 15.74 2.30 0.33
N THR A 131 15.07 1.34 0.95
CA THR A 131 13.65 1.47 1.31
C THR A 131 13.49 2.39 2.52
N TRP A 132 12.28 2.90 2.75
CA TRP A 132 12.01 3.63 4.00
C TRP A 132 12.30 2.79 5.25
N ALA A 133 12.12 1.45 5.18
CA ALA A 133 12.39 0.57 6.32
C ALA A 133 13.89 0.53 6.70
N HIS A 134 14.82 0.63 5.74
CA HIS A 134 16.25 0.80 6.04
C HIS A 134 16.47 2.05 6.89
N GLN A 135 15.92 3.18 6.45
CA GLN A 135 16.12 4.47 7.11
C GLN A 135 15.52 4.48 8.52
N VAL A 136 14.33 3.91 8.67
CA VAL A 136 13.63 3.79 9.95
C VAL A 136 14.39 2.88 10.91
N ARG A 137 14.86 1.72 10.45
CA ARG A 137 15.72 0.83 11.25
C ARG A 137 17.02 1.53 11.66
N ASP A 138 17.67 2.23 10.75
CA ASP A 138 18.91 2.95 11.02
C ASP A 138 18.73 4.13 11.99
N ALA A 139 17.49 4.61 12.16
CA ALA A 139 17.11 5.56 13.21
C ALA A 139 16.85 4.89 14.58
N GLY A 140 17.00 3.57 14.68
CA GLY A 140 16.90 2.82 15.93
C GLY A 140 15.55 2.16 16.20
N TYR A 141 14.62 2.19 15.25
CA TYR A 141 13.35 1.49 15.35
C TYR A 141 13.50 -0.03 15.19
N ARG A 142 12.68 -0.79 15.92
CA ARG A 142 12.43 -2.20 15.61
C ARG A 142 11.47 -2.29 14.43
N THR A 143 11.89 -2.91 13.34
CA THR A 143 11.10 -2.96 12.10
C THR A 143 10.56 -4.36 11.86
N GLY A 144 9.26 -4.47 11.63
CA GLY A 144 8.59 -5.73 11.30
C GLY A 144 7.77 -5.65 10.03
N ILE A 145 7.80 -6.72 9.23
CA ILE A 145 6.83 -6.96 8.17
C ILE A 145 6.07 -8.24 8.46
N ILE A 146 4.74 -8.15 8.44
CA ILE A 146 3.85 -9.28 8.65
C ILE A 146 2.88 -9.34 7.46
N GLY A 147 2.93 -10.44 6.70
CA GLY A 147 2.09 -10.67 5.54
C GLY A 147 2.82 -10.52 4.19
N LYS A 148 2.13 -10.00 3.18
CA LYS A 148 2.56 -9.97 1.79
C LYS A 148 3.74 -9.03 1.56
N TRP A 149 4.81 -9.56 0.97
CA TRP A 149 5.96 -8.80 0.49
C TRP A 149 5.94 -8.57 -1.03
N HIS A 150 6.01 -9.63 -1.82
CA HIS A 150 5.84 -9.65 -3.28
C HIS A 150 6.92 -8.93 -4.11
N LEU A 151 8.09 -8.65 -3.56
CA LEU A 151 9.18 -7.91 -4.25
C LEU A 151 10.50 -8.67 -4.32
N SER A 152 10.66 -9.73 -3.55
CA SER A 152 11.80 -10.64 -3.52
C SER A 152 11.44 -11.88 -2.67
N ASP A 153 12.36 -12.83 -2.56
CA ASP A 153 12.14 -14.03 -1.73
C ASP A 153 12.12 -13.72 -0.23
N ASP A 154 12.85 -12.67 0.21
CA ASP A 154 12.97 -12.30 1.62
C ASP A 154 13.00 -10.76 1.78
N PRO A 155 12.16 -10.16 2.63
CA PRO A 155 12.17 -8.73 2.95
C PRO A 155 13.28 -8.29 3.92
N LEU A 156 13.92 -9.18 4.67
CA LEU A 156 14.92 -8.80 5.68
C LEU A 156 16.07 -7.96 5.11
N PRO A 157 16.62 -8.26 3.92
CA PRO A 157 17.65 -7.41 3.30
C PRO A 157 17.18 -5.99 2.96
N TYR A 158 15.87 -5.73 3.01
CA TYR A 158 15.26 -4.43 2.67
C TYR A 158 14.89 -3.59 3.89
N GLY A 159 15.53 -3.84 5.03
CA GLY A 159 15.43 -2.99 6.22
C GLY A 159 14.46 -3.48 7.29
N PHE A 160 13.97 -4.70 7.21
CA PHE A 160 13.13 -5.30 8.25
C PHE A 160 13.97 -6.22 9.15
N ASP A 161 13.71 -6.16 10.47
CA ASP A 161 14.33 -7.04 11.48
C ASP A 161 13.54 -8.35 11.60
N ILE A 162 12.23 -8.31 11.38
CA ILE A 162 11.31 -9.44 11.51
C ILE A 162 10.50 -9.60 10.23
N ASN A 163 10.40 -10.86 9.77
CA ASN A 163 9.59 -11.27 8.64
C ASN A 163 8.66 -12.41 9.05
N VAL A 164 7.35 -12.17 8.96
CA VAL A 164 6.34 -13.22 9.05
C VAL A 164 5.53 -13.23 7.75
N ALA A 165 5.52 -14.36 7.06
CA ALA A 165 4.80 -14.60 5.81
C ALA A 165 5.30 -13.84 4.56
N GLY A 166 6.27 -12.95 4.67
CA GLY A 166 6.81 -12.20 3.53
C GLY A 166 7.65 -13.08 2.61
N THR A 167 7.22 -13.23 1.36
CA THR A 167 7.92 -13.96 0.29
C THR A 167 7.70 -13.27 -1.06
N HIS A 168 8.29 -13.80 -2.13
CA HIS A 168 7.99 -13.33 -3.50
C HIS A 168 6.54 -13.59 -3.94
N SER A 169 5.79 -14.44 -3.23
CA SER A 169 4.39 -14.74 -3.58
C SER A 169 3.48 -13.52 -3.48
N GLY A 170 2.75 -13.23 -4.55
CA GLY A 170 1.74 -12.17 -4.59
C GLY A 170 0.36 -12.60 -4.09
N SER A 171 0.19 -13.86 -3.70
CA SER A 171 -1.08 -14.43 -3.24
C SER A 171 -0.91 -15.14 -1.90
N PRO A 172 -1.98 -15.29 -1.11
CA PRO A 172 -1.91 -16.05 0.13
C PRO A 172 -1.46 -17.50 -0.15
N PRO A 173 -0.58 -18.06 0.69
CA PRO A 173 0.02 -19.37 0.44
C PRO A 173 -1.04 -20.48 0.50
N LYS A 174 -1.46 -20.97 -0.68
CA LYS A 174 -2.54 -21.95 -0.90
C LYS A 174 -3.95 -21.50 -0.44
N GLY A 175 -4.17 -20.21 -0.20
CA GLY A 175 -5.43 -19.64 0.26
C GLY A 175 -5.38 -19.14 1.70
N TYR A 176 -6.56 -18.92 2.28
CA TYR A 176 -6.69 -18.31 3.61
C TYR A 176 -6.83 -19.33 4.75
N PHE A 177 -6.89 -20.61 4.43
CA PHE A 177 -6.94 -21.70 5.42
C PHE A 177 -5.76 -22.66 5.24
N PRO A 178 -5.30 -23.32 6.30
CA PRO A 178 -4.20 -24.26 6.25
C PRO A 178 -4.40 -25.40 5.22
N PRO A 179 -3.29 -25.99 4.76
CA PRO A 179 -1.91 -25.78 5.20
C PRO A 179 -1.23 -24.62 4.50
N HIS A 180 -0.40 -23.85 5.26
CA HIS A 180 0.44 -22.77 4.75
C HIS A 180 1.92 -23.22 4.64
N PRO A 181 2.28 -24.07 3.68
CA PRO A 181 3.60 -24.68 3.65
C PRO A 181 4.69 -23.69 3.23
N LYS A 182 5.83 -23.75 3.92
CA LYS A 182 7.05 -23.00 3.59
C LYS A 182 6.87 -21.48 3.65
N VAL A 183 6.08 -21.00 4.58
CA VAL A 183 5.91 -19.58 4.82
C VAL A 183 6.79 -19.17 5.99
N PRO A 184 7.71 -18.19 5.85
CA PRO A 184 8.56 -17.75 6.93
C PRO A 184 7.75 -17.31 8.16
N GLY A 185 8.17 -17.74 9.36
CA GLY A 185 7.55 -17.34 10.62
C GLY A 185 6.15 -17.91 10.88
N LEU A 186 5.50 -18.53 9.91
CA LEU A 186 4.19 -19.15 10.08
C LEU A 186 4.31 -20.66 10.25
N GLN A 187 3.69 -21.16 11.33
CA GLN A 187 3.45 -22.59 11.53
C GLN A 187 1.95 -22.75 11.75
N ASP A 188 1.30 -23.64 11.00
CA ASP A 188 -0.14 -23.91 11.17
C ASP A 188 -0.41 -24.41 12.58
N THR A 189 -1.38 -23.83 13.28
CA THR A 189 -1.76 -24.18 14.65
C THR A 189 -2.99 -25.05 14.70
N SER A 190 -3.91 -24.90 13.73
CA SER A 190 -5.12 -25.70 13.58
C SER A 190 -5.58 -25.72 12.12
N ASP A 191 -6.43 -26.70 11.74
CA ASP A 191 -6.94 -26.84 10.38
C ASP A 191 -7.95 -25.72 9.99
N ASP A 192 -8.53 -25.04 10.95
CA ASP A 192 -9.54 -23.98 10.81
C ASP A 192 -8.98 -22.57 11.04
N GLU A 193 -7.67 -22.43 11.26
CA GLU A 193 -7.01 -21.14 11.41
C GLU A 193 -7.22 -20.27 10.16
N TYR A 194 -7.69 -19.04 10.34
CA TYR A 194 -7.89 -18.10 9.24
C TYR A 194 -6.69 -17.16 9.11
N LEU A 195 -6.07 -17.11 7.94
CA LEU A 195 -4.80 -16.40 7.71
C LEU A 195 -4.84 -14.92 8.14
N THR A 196 -5.95 -14.22 7.88
CA THR A 196 -6.09 -12.82 8.29
C THR A 196 -6.04 -12.66 9.81
N ASP A 197 -6.73 -13.54 10.55
CA ASP A 197 -6.73 -13.55 12.01
C ASP A 197 -5.33 -13.91 12.53
N ARG A 198 -4.68 -14.90 11.92
CA ARG A 198 -3.31 -15.30 12.29
C ARG A 198 -2.29 -14.17 12.09
N LEU A 199 -2.34 -13.42 10.98
CA LEU A 199 -1.45 -12.29 10.77
C LEU A 199 -1.71 -11.17 11.77
N THR A 200 -2.96 -11.00 12.21
CA THR A 200 -3.31 -10.11 13.33
C THR A 200 -2.69 -10.57 14.64
N ASP A 201 -2.74 -11.89 14.95
CA ASP A 201 -2.11 -12.46 16.15
C ASP A 201 -0.59 -12.22 16.16
N GLU A 202 0.07 -12.41 15.02
CA GLU A 202 1.51 -12.13 14.85
C GLU A 202 1.81 -10.62 15.02
N ALA A 203 0.92 -9.74 14.55
CA ALA A 203 1.05 -8.30 14.72
C ALA A 203 0.93 -7.90 16.20
N ILE A 204 -0.03 -8.47 16.93
CA ILE A 204 -0.20 -8.28 18.35
C ILE A 204 1.04 -8.78 19.10
N GLY A 205 1.51 -10.00 18.80
CA GLY A 205 2.73 -10.54 19.39
C GLY A 205 3.98 -9.68 19.13
N PHE A 206 4.09 -9.08 17.95
CA PHE A 206 5.15 -8.12 17.65
C PHE A 206 5.05 -6.87 18.53
N ILE A 207 3.86 -6.28 18.69
CA ILE A 207 3.62 -5.10 19.53
C ILE A 207 3.98 -5.39 20.98
N GLU A 208 3.49 -6.50 21.54
CA GLU A 208 3.76 -6.94 22.92
C GLU A 208 5.26 -7.16 23.18
N ALA A 209 5.96 -7.83 22.24
CA ALA A 209 7.38 -8.12 22.36
C ALA A 209 8.27 -6.87 22.25
N ASN A 210 7.79 -5.80 21.66
CA ASN A 210 8.55 -4.57 21.42
C ASN A 210 8.00 -3.35 22.19
N GLN A 211 7.12 -3.52 23.16
CA GLN A 211 6.44 -2.43 23.90
C GLN A 211 7.38 -1.42 24.56
N GLU A 212 8.61 -1.83 24.89
CA GLU A 212 9.63 -0.99 25.52
C GLU A 212 10.55 -0.26 24.53
N TRP A 213 10.31 -0.44 23.22
CA TRP A 213 11.13 0.11 22.14
C TRP A 213 10.28 0.97 21.21
N SER A 214 10.91 1.86 20.46
CA SER A 214 10.26 2.47 19.29
C SER A 214 10.21 1.42 18.17
N TRP A 215 9.02 1.21 17.59
CA TRP A 215 8.83 0.21 16.55
C TRP A 215 8.01 0.74 15.37
N PHE A 216 8.28 0.13 14.21
CA PHE A 216 7.52 0.32 12.97
C PHE A 216 7.05 -1.03 12.47
N LEU A 217 5.74 -1.28 12.53
CA LEU A 217 5.14 -2.49 12.03
C LEU A 217 4.44 -2.24 10.69
N TYR A 218 4.93 -2.88 9.63
CA TYR A 218 4.28 -2.95 8.33
C TYR A 218 3.40 -4.20 8.28
N LEU A 219 2.13 -4.06 8.67
CA LEU A 219 1.13 -5.11 8.57
C LEU A 219 0.55 -5.11 7.15
N SER A 220 1.13 -5.93 6.30
CA SER A 220 0.82 -6.05 4.89
C SER A 220 -0.06 -7.27 4.65
N HIS A 221 -1.38 -7.16 4.88
CA HIS A 221 -2.30 -8.27 4.72
C HIS A 221 -2.35 -8.79 3.28
N PHE A 222 -2.60 -10.11 3.12
CA PHE A 222 -3.04 -10.66 1.84
C PHE A 222 -4.52 -10.34 1.56
N ALA A 223 -5.30 -10.03 2.58
CA ALA A 223 -6.70 -9.63 2.45
C ALA A 223 -6.80 -8.28 1.72
N VAL A 224 -7.71 -8.13 0.74
CA VAL A 224 -8.78 -9.09 0.39
C VAL A 224 -8.52 -9.77 -0.97
N HIS A 225 -7.27 -10.07 -1.29
CA HIS A 225 -6.85 -10.68 -2.55
C HIS A 225 -7.46 -12.09 -2.75
N THR A 226 -7.62 -12.49 -3.99
CA THR A 226 -8.05 -13.84 -4.35
C THR A 226 -7.04 -14.94 -3.92
N PRO A 227 -7.52 -16.18 -3.62
CA PRO A 227 -8.89 -16.68 -3.73
C PRO A 227 -9.80 -16.05 -2.67
N LEU A 228 -11.07 -15.75 -3.03
CA LEU A 228 -12.03 -15.24 -2.06
C LEU A 228 -12.47 -16.37 -1.13
N GLN A 229 -11.97 -16.35 0.09
CA GLN A 229 -12.24 -17.32 1.15
C GLN A 229 -12.39 -16.58 2.48
N ALA A 230 -13.43 -16.89 3.23
CA ALA A 230 -13.72 -16.23 4.51
C ALA A 230 -14.32 -17.20 5.52
N LYS A 231 -14.38 -16.79 6.78
CA LYS A 231 -15.00 -17.55 7.89
C LYS A 231 -16.46 -17.86 7.56
N PRO A 232 -16.91 -19.13 7.66
CA PRO A 232 -18.25 -19.54 7.21
C PRO A 232 -19.41 -18.84 7.91
N ASP A 233 -19.26 -18.51 9.18
CA ASP A 233 -20.24 -17.80 10.01
C ASP A 233 -20.43 -16.35 9.50
N LEU A 234 -19.34 -15.62 9.21
CA LEU A 234 -19.41 -14.29 8.62
C LEU A 234 -20.03 -14.32 7.21
N VAL A 235 -19.68 -15.31 6.40
CA VAL A 235 -20.32 -15.49 5.09
C VAL A 235 -21.82 -15.72 5.24
N ALA A 236 -22.26 -16.51 6.24
CA ALA A 236 -23.67 -16.73 6.52
C ALA A 236 -24.38 -15.43 6.96
N LYS A 237 -23.74 -14.61 7.81
CA LYS A 237 -24.23 -13.27 8.20
C LYS A 237 -24.52 -12.40 6.97
N TYR A 238 -23.54 -12.27 6.05
CA TYR A 238 -23.71 -11.40 4.88
C TYR A 238 -24.65 -11.98 3.80
N LYS A 239 -24.78 -13.29 3.71
CA LYS A 239 -25.82 -13.91 2.84
C LYS A 239 -27.24 -13.63 3.34
N ALA A 240 -27.42 -13.40 4.64
CA ALA A 240 -28.72 -13.05 5.22
C ALA A 240 -29.00 -11.53 5.19
N LYS A 241 -27.96 -10.70 4.98
CA LYS A 241 -28.08 -9.24 4.89
C LYS A 241 -28.67 -8.82 3.55
N GLN A 242 -29.51 -7.77 3.56
CA GLN A 242 -30.04 -7.18 2.32
C GLN A 242 -28.87 -6.62 1.49
N PRO A 243 -28.82 -6.89 0.19
CA PRO A 243 -27.82 -6.30 -0.71
C PRO A 243 -27.85 -4.78 -0.65
N GLY A 244 -26.66 -4.18 -0.72
CA GLY A 244 -26.52 -2.74 -0.94
C GLY A 244 -26.79 -2.36 -2.40
N THR A 245 -26.74 -1.09 -2.71
CA THR A 245 -26.83 -0.60 -4.10
C THR A 245 -25.50 -0.70 -4.84
N LEU A 246 -24.40 -0.70 -4.09
CA LEU A 246 -23.02 -0.73 -4.60
C LEU A 246 -22.38 -2.11 -4.40
N HIS A 247 -22.67 -2.75 -3.28
CA HIS A 247 -22.00 -3.98 -2.84
C HIS A 247 -23.03 -5.03 -2.40
N ASP A 248 -22.75 -6.29 -2.73
CA ASP A 248 -23.60 -7.43 -2.37
C ASP A 248 -22.82 -8.74 -2.19
N HIS A 249 -21.47 -8.69 -2.32
CA HIS A 249 -20.65 -9.89 -2.34
C HIS A 249 -20.33 -10.39 -0.93
N ALA A 250 -21.10 -11.40 -0.45
CA ALA A 250 -21.04 -11.87 0.94
C ALA A 250 -19.66 -12.40 1.38
N VAL A 251 -18.87 -13.04 0.49
CA VAL A 251 -17.53 -13.52 0.85
C VAL A 251 -16.55 -12.37 0.98
N MET A 252 -16.61 -11.38 0.08
CA MET A 252 -15.78 -10.17 0.18
C MET A 252 -16.09 -9.42 1.47
N ALA A 253 -17.37 -9.24 1.80
CA ALA A 253 -17.81 -8.60 3.04
C ALA A 253 -17.25 -9.31 4.29
N ALA A 254 -17.29 -10.64 4.31
CA ALA A 254 -16.74 -11.43 5.42
C ALA A 254 -15.21 -11.36 5.52
N MET A 255 -14.49 -11.23 4.40
CA MET A 255 -13.03 -10.98 4.40
C MET A 255 -12.71 -9.60 4.95
N ILE A 256 -13.47 -8.58 4.55
CA ILE A 256 -13.33 -7.20 5.02
C ILE A 256 -13.61 -7.10 6.52
N GLU A 257 -14.68 -7.73 7.01
CA GLU A 257 -15.02 -7.75 8.44
C GLU A 257 -13.93 -8.43 9.27
N SER A 258 -13.30 -9.51 8.77
CA SER A 258 -12.17 -10.14 9.47
C SER A 258 -10.95 -9.22 9.60
N VAL A 259 -10.69 -8.36 8.60
CA VAL A 259 -9.67 -7.31 8.70
C VAL A 259 -10.06 -6.29 9.77
N ASP A 260 -11.30 -5.83 9.74
CA ASP A 260 -11.81 -4.82 10.69
C ASP A 260 -11.78 -5.33 12.14
N GLU A 261 -12.19 -6.59 12.38
CA GLU A 261 -12.06 -7.25 13.68
C GLU A 261 -10.61 -7.28 14.17
N GLY A 262 -9.67 -7.61 13.27
CA GLY A 262 -8.24 -7.61 13.55
C GLY A 262 -7.71 -6.23 13.94
N VAL A 263 -8.16 -5.17 13.24
CA VAL A 263 -7.82 -3.79 13.59
C VAL A 263 -8.33 -3.42 14.98
N GLY A 264 -9.57 -3.78 15.30
CA GLY A 264 -10.15 -3.57 16.64
C GLY A 264 -9.32 -4.22 17.75
N ARG A 265 -8.89 -5.47 17.55
CA ARG A 265 -8.03 -6.21 18.49
C ARG A 265 -6.67 -5.54 18.69
N MET A 266 -6.02 -5.10 17.64
CA MET A 266 -4.73 -4.38 17.73
C MET A 266 -4.87 -3.06 18.49
N VAL A 267 -5.92 -2.28 18.23
CA VAL A 267 -6.20 -1.02 18.95
C VAL A 267 -6.43 -1.29 20.46
N GLU A 268 -7.17 -2.34 20.78
CA GLU A 268 -7.37 -2.71 22.19
C GLU A 268 -6.06 -3.12 22.87
N THR A 269 -5.21 -3.90 22.19
CA THR A 269 -3.87 -4.24 22.69
C THR A 269 -3.02 -2.98 22.94
N LEU A 270 -3.01 -2.03 21.99
CA LEU A 270 -2.30 -0.74 22.18
C LEU A 270 -2.80 0.01 23.41
N ARG A 271 -4.10 -0.01 23.66
CA ARG A 271 -4.73 0.63 24.82
C ARG A 271 -4.36 -0.07 26.12
N GLU A 272 -4.43 -1.41 26.18
CA GLU A 272 -4.06 -2.22 27.35
C GLU A 272 -2.59 -2.04 27.73
N LEU A 273 -1.71 -1.90 26.75
CA LEU A 273 -0.27 -1.65 26.95
C LEU A 273 0.06 -0.16 27.20
N GLY A 274 -0.92 0.76 27.15
CA GLY A 274 -0.68 2.20 27.30
C GLY A 274 0.09 2.84 26.15
N LEU A 275 0.09 2.22 24.97
CA LEU A 275 0.83 2.66 23.77
C LEU A 275 -0.02 3.47 22.80
N GLU A 276 -1.36 3.49 22.94
CA GLU A 276 -2.29 4.10 21.99
C GLU A 276 -1.94 5.56 21.70
N GLU A 277 -1.68 6.35 22.74
CA GLU A 277 -1.37 7.79 22.62
C GLU A 277 0.00 8.08 21.96
N ASN A 278 0.90 7.10 21.93
CA ASN A 278 2.21 7.20 21.30
C ASN A 278 2.32 6.36 20.01
N THR A 279 1.21 6.03 19.37
CA THR A 279 1.19 5.23 18.14
C THR A 279 0.46 5.96 17.02
N ALA A 280 1.14 6.16 15.90
CA ALA A 280 0.51 6.59 14.65
C ALA A 280 0.00 5.36 13.89
N ILE A 281 -1.28 5.36 13.51
CA ILE A 281 -1.90 4.31 12.69
C ILE A 281 -2.13 4.86 11.29
N VAL A 282 -1.53 4.23 10.30
CA VAL A 282 -1.65 4.57 8.88
C VAL A 282 -2.36 3.43 8.16
N PHE A 283 -3.43 3.71 7.42
CA PHE A 283 -4.23 2.72 6.72
C PHE A 283 -4.39 3.08 5.25
N THR A 284 -4.10 2.14 4.33
CA THR A 284 -4.40 2.27 2.90
C THR A 284 -4.33 0.92 2.18
N SER A 285 -4.49 0.91 0.85
CA SER A 285 -4.41 -0.26 -0.02
C SER A 285 -3.35 -0.09 -1.11
N ASP A 286 -3.01 -1.19 -1.78
CA ASP A 286 -1.96 -1.20 -2.81
C ASP A 286 -2.48 -0.84 -4.22
N ASN A 287 -3.73 -1.10 -4.51
CA ASN A 287 -4.41 -0.76 -5.77
C ASN A 287 -5.93 -0.88 -5.62
N GLY A 288 -6.66 -0.42 -6.61
CA GLY A 288 -8.11 -0.51 -6.64
C GLY A 288 -8.65 -1.92 -6.45
N GLY A 289 -9.89 -2.02 -5.98
CA GLY A 289 -10.54 -3.26 -5.60
C GLY A 289 -10.67 -4.28 -6.73
N PHE A 290 -10.85 -5.55 -6.35
CA PHE A 290 -11.08 -6.65 -7.29
C PHE A 290 -12.47 -6.53 -7.94
N GLY A 291 -12.55 -5.94 -9.13
CA GLY A 291 -13.79 -5.61 -9.83
C GLY A 291 -14.84 -6.72 -9.98
N PRO A 292 -14.47 -8.03 -10.07
CA PRO A 292 -15.45 -9.11 -10.03
C PRO A 292 -16.23 -9.27 -8.72
N ALA A 293 -15.77 -8.68 -7.61
CA ALA A 293 -16.37 -8.85 -6.28
C ALA A 293 -16.75 -7.54 -5.59
N THR A 294 -16.20 -6.39 -6.04
CA THR A 294 -16.50 -5.10 -5.43
C THR A 294 -16.65 -3.98 -6.46
N SER A 295 -17.30 -2.89 -6.08
CA SER A 295 -17.62 -1.76 -6.96
C SER A 295 -16.93 -0.48 -6.50
N MET A 296 -16.23 0.17 -7.44
CA MET A 296 -15.59 1.47 -7.19
C MET A 296 -16.51 2.67 -7.51
N LYS A 297 -17.76 2.43 -7.96
CA LYS A 297 -18.67 3.52 -8.36
C LYS A 297 -18.80 4.62 -7.30
N PRO A 298 -18.81 5.91 -7.70
CA PRO A 298 -18.91 6.43 -9.08
C PRO A 298 -17.59 6.40 -9.88
N LEU A 299 -16.47 5.97 -9.29
CA LEU A 299 -15.18 5.93 -9.96
C LEU A 299 -15.17 4.86 -11.04
N ARG A 300 -14.59 5.18 -12.20
CA ARG A 300 -14.43 4.27 -13.32
C ARG A 300 -13.28 3.29 -13.07
N GLY A 301 -13.46 2.05 -13.48
CA GLY A 301 -12.41 1.03 -13.46
C GLY A 301 -12.28 0.32 -12.11
N TYR A 302 -11.23 -0.49 -12.00
CA TYR A 302 -10.92 -1.38 -10.89
C TYR A 302 -9.47 -1.85 -11.02
N LYS A 303 -8.96 -2.69 -10.12
CA LYS A 303 -7.61 -3.27 -10.15
C LYS A 303 -7.11 -3.55 -11.58
N GLY A 304 -5.98 -2.96 -11.92
CA GLY A 304 -5.33 -3.12 -13.22
C GLY A 304 -5.77 -2.12 -14.28
N THR A 305 -6.63 -1.14 -13.96
CA THR A 305 -6.94 0.02 -14.81
C THR A 305 -6.32 1.27 -14.21
N TYR A 306 -5.94 2.24 -15.06
CA TYR A 306 -5.42 3.52 -14.58
C TYR A 306 -6.50 4.63 -14.50
N TYR A 307 -7.76 4.26 -14.64
CA TYR A 307 -8.88 5.12 -14.24
C TYR A 307 -8.95 5.22 -12.72
N GLU A 308 -9.69 6.21 -12.20
CA GLU A 308 -9.77 6.51 -10.77
C GLU A 308 -10.02 5.28 -9.91
N GLY A 309 -10.95 4.39 -10.29
CA GLY A 309 -11.27 3.19 -9.53
C GLY A 309 -10.19 2.11 -9.48
N GLY A 310 -9.13 2.24 -10.29
CA GLY A 310 -8.01 1.29 -10.29
C GLY A 310 -6.78 1.76 -9.51
N ILE A 311 -6.71 3.07 -9.20
CA ILE A 311 -5.54 3.69 -8.57
C ILE A 311 -5.87 4.59 -7.38
N ARG A 312 -7.14 4.93 -7.13
CA ARG A 312 -7.55 5.72 -5.98
C ARG A 312 -7.92 4.81 -4.83
N GLU A 313 -7.37 5.10 -3.63
CA GLU A 313 -7.38 4.21 -2.49
C GLU A 313 -8.05 4.86 -1.27
N PRO A 314 -8.66 4.07 -0.36
CA PRO A 314 -9.02 4.58 0.95
C PRO A 314 -7.74 4.86 1.74
N PHE A 315 -7.67 6.02 2.37
CA PHE A 315 -6.49 6.40 3.13
C PHE A 315 -6.88 7.27 4.32
N PHE A 316 -6.39 6.90 5.50
CA PHE A 316 -6.41 7.76 6.68
C PHE A 316 -5.13 7.62 7.52
N VAL A 317 -4.88 8.64 8.32
CA VAL A 317 -3.85 8.64 9.35
C VAL A 317 -4.49 9.07 10.67
N THR A 318 -4.36 8.22 11.69
CA THR A 318 -4.74 8.52 13.07
C THR A 318 -3.47 8.63 13.90
N TRP A 319 -3.22 9.82 14.45
CA TRP A 319 -2.04 10.08 15.28
C TRP A 319 -2.41 11.02 16.43
N PRO A 320 -2.65 10.47 17.64
CA PRO A 320 -3.04 11.28 18.78
C PRO A 320 -2.05 12.42 19.07
N GLY A 321 -2.57 13.59 19.37
CA GLY A 321 -1.76 14.77 19.69
C GLY A 321 -1.08 15.47 18.48
N VAL A 322 -1.17 14.89 17.27
CA VAL A 322 -0.59 15.49 16.05
C VAL A 322 -1.66 15.73 14.98
N VAL A 323 -2.54 14.76 14.76
CA VAL A 323 -3.62 14.86 13.77
C VAL A 323 -4.92 15.16 14.50
N ASP A 324 -5.60 16.26 14.14
CA ASP A 324 -6.90 16.59 14.70
C ASP A 324 -7.97 15.60 14.22
N ALA A 325 -8.77 15.11 15.16
CA ALA A 325 -9.83 14.14 14.90
C ALA A 325 -10.90 14.71 13.95
N GLY A 326 -11.42 13.86 13.06
CA GLY A 326 -12.52 14.17 12.14
C GLY A 326 -12.11 15.09 10.98
N THR A 327 -10.82 15.27 10.75
CA THR A 327 -10.32 16.13 9.67
C THR A 327 -10.32 15.39 8.32
N LYS A 328 -10.39 16.17 7.23
CA LYS A 328 -10.38 15.65 5.86
C LYS A 328 -9.47 16.48 4.98
N SER A 329 -8.75 15.81 4.08
CA SER A 329 -7.95 16.46 3.05
C SER A 329 -8.42 15.99 1.66
N ASP A 330 -8.62 16.94 0.76
CA ASP A 330 -8.87 16.70 -0.67
C ASP A 330 -7.61 16.96 -1.53
N VAL A 331 -6.49 17.28 -0.90
CA VAL A 331 -5.21 17.43 -1.58
C VAL A 331 -4.82 16.09 -2.20
N PRO A 332 -4.47 16.04 -3.50
CA PRO A 332 -4.00 14.83 -4.14
C PRO A 332 -2.67 14.35 -3.55
N VAL A 333 -2.67 13.13 -3.01
CA VAL A 333 -1.50 12.46 -2.45
C VAL A 333 -1.30 11.12 -3.12
N ILE A 334 -0.06 10.60 -3.12
CA ILE A 334 0.28 9.34 -3.78
C ILE A 334 1.18 8.48 -2.86
N ALA A 335 1.12 7.16 -2.99
CA ALA A 335 1.81 6.23 -2.09
C ALA A 335 3.33 6.50 -1.94
N ALA A 336 3.99 7.06 -2.95
CA ALA A 336 5.40 7.48 -2.86
C ALA A 336 5.64 8.57 -1.80
N ASP A 337 4.61 9.35 -1.43
CA ASP A 337 4.66 10.38 -0.38
C ASP A 337 4.85 9.77 1.02
N LEU A 338 4.44 8.52 1.19
CA LEU A 338 4.59 7.83 2.48
C LEU A 338 6.07 7.61 2.84
N TYR A 339 6.96 7.46 1.86
CA TYR A 339 8.40 7.34 2.16
C TYR A 339 8.92 8.56 2.94
N PRO A 340 8.95 9.80 2.39
CA PRO A 340 9.43 10.95 3.13
C PRO A 340 8.57 11.27 4.36
N THR A 341 7.29 10.90 4.36
CA THR A 341 6.42 11.06 5.53
C THR A 341 6.88 10.17 6.69
N PHE A 342 7.13 8.88 6.45
CA PHE A 342 7.63 7.96 7.48
C PHE A 342 9.00 8.38 8.01
N ILE A 343 9.88 8.89 7.13
CA ILE A 343 11.17 9.42 7.53
C ILE A 343 11.00 10.60 8.51
N GLU A 344 10.11 11.53 8.21
CA GLU A 344 9.86 12.69 9.09
C GLU A 344 9.15 12.30 10.38
N MET A 345 8.17 11.37 10.33
CA MET A 345 7.47 10.85 11.52
C MET A 345 8.44 10.21 12.52
N THR A 346 9.43 9.49 12.03
CA THR A 346 10.36 8.70 12.84
C THR A 346 11.66 9.41 13.17
N GLY A 347 11.87 10.64 12.68
CA GLY A 347 13.13 11.37 12.84
C GLY A 347 14.30 10.71 12.08
N ALA A 348 14.04 9.78 11.19
CA ALA A 348 15.01 9.15 10.33
C ALA A 348 15.61 10.14 9.32
N LYS A 349 16.63 9.72 8.59
CA LYS A 349 17.27 10.56 7.57
C LYS A 349 16.92 10.08 6.17
N LEU A 350 16.70 11.02 5.27
CA LEU A 350 16.54 10.70 3.85
C LEU A 350 17.84 10.08 3.29
N PRO A 351 17.74 9.13 2.34
CA PRO A 351 18.92 8.58 1.67
C PRO A 351 19.63 9.69 0.86
N ALA A 352 20.98 9.70 0.92
CA ALA A 352 21.77 10.79 0.32
C ALA A 352 21.73 10.78 -1.22
N ASP A 353 21.76 9.58 -1.83
CA ASP A 353 21.99 9.40 -3.26
C ASP A 353 20.80 8.79 -4.01
N GLN A 354 19.66 8.58 -3.35
CA GLN A 354 18.46 8.03 -3.97
C GLN A 354 17.44 9.15 -4.23
N PRO A 355 17.05 9.39 -5.49
CA PRO A 355 15.97 10.32 -5.79
C PRO A 355 14.65 9.79 -5.26
N LEU A 356 13.87 10.63 -4.58
CA LEU A 356 12.51 10.37 -4.17
C LEU A 356 11.56 11.18 -5.05
N ASP A 357 10.46 10.57 -5.46
CA ASP A 357 9.44 11.23 -6.27
C ASP A 357 8.25 11.71 -5.42
N GLY A 358 8.17 11.28 -4.17
CA GLY A 358 7.16 11.71 -3.19
C GLY A 358 7.59 12.94 -2.38
N VAL A 359 6.64 13.53 -1.66
CA VAL A 359 6.85 14.62 -0.70
C VAL A 359 6.22 14.26 0.65
N SER A 360 6.76 14.81 1.75
CA SER A 360 6.22 14.55 3.09
C SER A 360 4.80 15.11 3.23
N LEU A 361 3.90 14.32 3.81
CA LEU A 361 2.54 14.71 4.15
C LEU A 361 2.46 15.42 5.51
N MET A 362 3.56 15.56 6.24
CA MET A 362 3.57 16.16 7.58
C MET A 362 2.95 17.57 7.65
N PRO A 363 3.11 18.46 6.66
CA PRO A 363 2.40 19.74 6.69
C PRO A 363 0.87 19.62 6.70
N LEU A 364 0.32 18.60 6.03
CA LEU A 364 -1.12 18.32 6.05
C LEU A 364 -1.52 17.67 7.38
N LEU A 365 -0.76 16.66 7.84
CA LEU A 365 -1.05 15.92 9.07
C LEU A 365 -1.02 16.82 10.31
N LYS A 366 -0.06 17.73 10.38
CA LYS A 366 0.02 18.74 11.45
C LYS A 366 -0.94 19.92 11.26
N GLN A 367 -1.57 20.03 10.09
CA GLN A 367 -2.45 21.15 9.72
C GLN A 367 -1.74 22.51 9.80
N GLU A 368 -0.43 22.49 9.62
CA GLU A 368 0.45 23.70 9.71
C GLU A 368 0.92 24.19 8.33
N GLY A 369 0.25 23.77 7.24
CA GLY A 369 0.65 24.17 5.90
C GLY A 369 -0.13 23.49 4.79
N SER A 370 0.43 23.59 3.58
CA SER A 370 -0.09 22.93 2.37
C SER A 370 1.06 22.28 1.61
N LEU A 371 0.75 21.34 0.74
CA LEU A 371 1.71 20.89 -0.25
C LEU A 371 1.78 21.91 -1.40
N ALA A 372 2.96 22.07 -1.98
CA ALA A 372 3.09 22.80 -3.23
C ALA A 372 2.29 22.12 -4.35
N ASP A 373 1.75 22.91 -5.27
CA ASP A 373 1.11 22.38 -6.47
C ASP A 373 2.09 21.49 -7.22
N ARG A 374 1.63 20.30 -7.57
CA ARG A 374 2.45 19.30 -8.26
C ARG A 374 1.61 18.41 -9.14
N GLU A 375 2.26 17.82 -10.13
CA GLU A 375 1.68 16.78 -10.96
C GLU A 375 1.93 15.39 -10.36
N LEU A 376 0.96 14.48 -10.51
CA LEU A 376 1.10 13.05 -10.23
C LEU A 376 1.16 12.30 -11.56
N TYR A 377 2.00 11.25 -11.62
CA TYR A 377 2.28 10.54 -12.84
C TYR A 377 2.17 9.04 -12.69
N TRP A 378 1.76 8.36 -13.78
CA TRP A 378 1.79 6.91 -13.91
C TRP A 378 2.32 6.52 -15.26
N HIS A 379 3.07 5.43 -15.31
CA HIS A 379 3.65 4.89 -16.55
C HIS A 379 3.53 3.38 -16.57
N PHE A 380 2.87 2.85 -17.58
CA PHE A 380 2.62 1.42 -17.75
C PHE A 380 2.97 0.99 -19.18
N PRO A 381 4.22 0.52 -19.44
CA PRO A 381 4.68 0.16 -20.78
C PRO A 381 4.38 -1.31 -21.14
N ALA A 382 3.34 -1.90 -20.54
CA ALA A 382 3.02 -3.31 -20.65
C ALA A 382 1.53 -3.55 -20.97
N TYR A 383 1.12 -4.81 -21.01
CA TYR A 383 -0.26 -5.20 -21.22
C TYR A 383 -0.79 -5.98 -20.03
N LEU A 384 -2.04 -5.75 -19.67
CA LEU A 384 -2.73 -6.48 -18.62
C LEU A 384 -4.09 -6.93 -19.12
N GLN A 385 -4.24 -8.26 -19.32
CA GLN A 385 -5.46 -8.85 -19.84
C GLN A 385 -6.69 -8.53 -18.99
N SER A 386 -7.85 -8.45 -19.66
CA SER A 386 -9.13 -8.25 -19.00
C SER A 386 -9.52 -9.44 -18.12
N TYR A 387 -10.27 -9.16 -17.05
CA TYR A 387 -11.11 -10.17 -16.39
C TYR A 387 -12.37 -10.46 -17.25
N SER A 388 -13.21 -11.36 -16.78
CA SER A 388 -14.51 -11.58 -17.43
C SER A 388 -15.51 -10.42 -17.19
N VAL A 389 -15.20 -9.49 -16.32
CA VAL A 389 -15.95 -8.25 -16.04
C VAL A 389 -15.47 -7.18 -17.02
N THR A 390 -16.40 -6.44 -17.61
CA THR A 390 -16.17 -5.47 -18.68
C THR A 390 -16.52 -4.04 -18.29
N ASP A 391 -16.70 -3.76 -16.99
CA ASP A 391 -17.10 -2.44 -16.54
C ASP A 391 -15.87 -1.54 -16.34
N GLY A 392 -15.91 -0.35 -16.95
CA GLY A 392 -14.97 0.74 -16.72
C GLY A 392 -13.63 0.69 -17.47
N GLN A 393 -13.28 -0.37 -18.17
CA GLN A 393 -12.03 -0.43 -18.96
C GLN A 393 -12.19 0.21 -20.35
N ARG A 394 -11.08 0.59 -21.01
CA ARG A 394 -11.09 1.19 -22.35
C ARG A 394 -11.47 0.18 -23.42
N ASP A 395 -11.00 -1.05 -23.33
CA ASP A 395 -11.35 -2.13 -24.25
C ASP A 395 -11.68 -3.44 -23.51
N LEU A 396 -12.27 -4.40 -24.24
CA LEU A 396 -12.75 -5.63 -23.66
C LEU A 396 -11.68 -6.73 -23.55
N LEU A 397 -10.50 -6.57 -24.14
CA LEU A 397 -9.43 -7.55 -24.13
C LEU A 397 -8.40 -7.27 -23.02
N TYR A 398 -8.21 -5.99 -22.67
CA TYR A 398 -7.22 -5.56 -21.70
C TYR A 398 -7.82 -4.62 -20.65
N ARG A 399 -7.44 -4.79 -19.39
CA ARG A 399 -7.68 -3.80 -18.33
C ARG A 399 -6.86 -2.56 -18.61
N SER A 400 -5.58 -2.75 -18.96
CA SER A 400 -4.71 -1.68 -19.45
C SER A 400 -3.86 -2.17 -20.61
N ARG A 401 -3.76 -1.31 -21.62
CA ARG A 401 -2.75 -1.33 -22.67
C ARG A 401 -1.62 -0.37 -22.28
N PRO A 402 -0.47 -0.42 -22.96
CA PRO A 402 0.62 0.53 -22.73
C PRO A 402 0.12 1.99 -22.72
N CYS A 403 0.34 2.69 -21.60
CA CYS A 403 -0.19 4.03 -21.38
C CYS A 403 0.66 4.85 -20.41
N GLY A 404 0.49 6.16 -20.48
CA GLY A 404 0.99 7.12 -19.52
C GLY A 404 -0.12 8.03 -19.02
N ILE A 405 -0.09 8.44 -17.77
CA ILE A 405 -1.12 9.27 -17.16
C ILE A 405 -0.46 10.42 -16.40
N ILE A 406 -1.09 11.59 -16.45
CA ILE A 406 -0.76 12.75 -15.63
C ILE A 406 -2.03 13.26 -14.95
N ARG A 407 -1.93 13.58 -13.66
CA ARG A 407 -2.90 14.40 -12.95
C ARG A 407 -2.27 15.73 -12.57
N ASP A 408 -2.90 16.84 -12.95
CA ASP A 408 -2.49 18.21 -12.63
C ASP A 408 -3.72 18.95 -12.05
N GLY A 409 -3.74 19.08 -10.73
CA GLY A 409 -4.88 19.62 -10.00
C GLY A 409 -6.16 18.82 -10.26
N ARG A 410 -7.16 19.46 -10.86
CA ARG A 410 -8.45 18.83 -11.21
C ARG A 410 -8.43 18.03 -12.52
N TRP A 411 -7.42 18.22 -13.34
CA TRP A 411 -7.33 17.61 -14.67
C TRP A 411 -6.55 16.31 -14.65
N LYS A 412 -7.03 15.31 -15.38
CA LYS A 412 -6.33 14.03 -15.60
C LYS A 412 -6.30 13.71 -17.07
N LEU A 413 -5.12 13.42 -17.61
CA LEU A 413 -4.90 13.03 -19.01
C LEU A 413 -4.34 11.62 -19.05
N HIS A 414 -4.94 10.78 -19.91
CA HIS A 414 -4.39 9.49 -20.32
C HIS A 414 -3.85 9.59 -21.75
N GLU A 415 -2.70 8.99 -21.99
CA GLU A 415 -2.11 8.75 -23.31
C GLU A 415 -1.95 7.26 -23.51
N TYR A 416 -2.40 6.75 -24.64
CA TYR A 416 -2.27 5.34 -25.03
C TYR A 416 -1.23 5.20 -26.15
N PHE A 417 -0.18 4.41 -25.91
CA PHE A 417 1.00 4.39 -26.76
C PHE A 417 0.77 3.64 -28.08
N GLU A 418 -0.23 2.75 -28.17
CA GLU A 418 -0.52 1.99 -29.37
C GLU A 418 -1.12 2.81 -30.51
N ASP A 419 -1.96 3.77 -30.19
CA ASP A 419 -2.74 4.55 -31.16
C ASP A 419 -2.58 6.07 -30.98
N GLY A 420 -1.78 6.50 -29.99
CA GLY A 420 -1.62 7.92 -29.64
C GLY A 420 -2.90 8.56 -29.10
N GLY A 421 -3.90 7.75 -28.72
CA GLY A 421 -5.17 8.24 -28.21
C GLY A 421 -5.00 9.02 -26.91
N LEU A 422 -5.69 10.15 -26.79
CA LEU A 422 -5.71 11.01 -25.60
C LEU A 422 -7.11 11.05 -25.00
N GLU A 423 -7.19 10.93 -23.68
CA GLU A 423 -8.42 11.12 -22.93
C GLU A 423 -8.17 12.14 -21.82
N LEU A 424 -8.95 13.22 -21.80
CA LEU A 424 -8.87 14.30 -20.80
C LEU A 424 -10.14 14.32 -19.96
N TYR A 425 -9.96 14.37 -18.62
CA TYR A 425 -11.06 14.41 -17.68
C TYR A 425 -10.91 15.54 -16.65
N ASP A 426 -12.04 16.10 -16.23
CA ASP A 426 -12.14 17.05 -15.15
C ASP A 426 -12.70 16.32 -13.90
N LEU A 427 -11.81 15.86 -13.03
CA LEU A 427 -12.17 15.02 -11.87
C LEU A 427 -13.06 15.70 -10.82
N VAL A 428 -13.20 17.04 -10.86
CA VAL A 428 -14.12 17.76 -9.96
C VAL A 428 -15.55 17.60 -10.41
N THR A 429 -15.81 17.67 -11.71
CA THR A 429 -17.16 17.57 -12.30
C THR A 429 -17.49 16.17 -12.80
N ASP A 430 -16.49 15.37 -13.09
CA ASP A 430 -16.59 14.01 -13.63
C ASP A 430 -15.56 13.07 -12.98
N PRO A 431 -15.70 12.75 -11.67
CA PRO A 431 -14.80 11.82 -11.00
C PRO A 431 -14.88 10.38 -11.56
N GLY A 432 -15.93 10.09 -12.31
CA GLY A 432 -16.17 8.81 -12.98
C GLY A 432 -15.51 8.70 -14.36
N GLU A 433 -14.78 9.71 -14.83
CA GLU A 433 -14.07 9.69 -16.11
C GLU A 433 -14.95 9.21 -17.29
N SER A 434 -16.19 9.71 -17.33
CA SER A 434 -17.23 9.28 -18.29
C SER A 434 -17.26 10.13 -19.55
N ASN A 435 -16.77 11.37 -19.49
CA ASN A 435 -16.82 12.33 -20.58
C ASN A 435 -15.43 12.80 -20.99
N ASN A 436 -14.89 12.21 -22.08
CA ASN A 436 -13.59 12.62 -22.63
C ASN A 436 -13.67 14.04 -23.23
N LEU A 437 -12.92 14.96 -22.65
CA LEU A 437 -12.85 16.37 -23.03
C LEU A 437 -11.66 16.71 -23.93
N ALA A 438 -10.89 15.74 -24.42
CA ALA A 438 -9.65 15.98 -25.17
C ALA A 438 -9.86 16.85 -26.41
N ASP A 439 -10.86 16.53 -27.19
CA ASP A 439 -11.22 17.30 -28.42
C ASP A 439 -11.86 18.65 -28.11
N ALA A 440 -12.62 18.73 -26.99
CA ALA A 440 -13.27 19.97 -26.57
C ALA A 440 -12.30 20.98 -25.94
N ASN A 441 -11.16 20.50 -25.41
CA ASN A 441 -10.16 21.32 -24.71
C ASN A 441 -8.74 21.08 -25.26
N PRO A 442 -8.47 21.29 -26.56
CA PRO A 442 -7.20 20.92 -27.18
C PRO A 442 -5.96 21.61 -26.56
N ILE A 443 -6.12 22.86 -26.11
CA ILE A 443 -5.03 23.61 -25.46
C ILE A 443 -4.63 22.95 -24.12
N LYS A 444 -5.58 22.58 -23.26
CA LYS A 444 -5.33 21.90 -22.00
C LYS A 444 -4.75 20.50 -22.26
N THR A 445 -5.33 19.75 -23.18
CA THR A 445 -4.86 18.43 -23.61
C THR A 445 -3.39 18.47 -24.01
N GLN A 446 -3.02 19.39 -24.93
CA GLN A 446 -1.64 19.53 -25.38
C GLN A 446 -0.68 19.96 -24.25
N ALA A 447 -1.12 20.87 -23.37
CA ALA A 447 -0.30 21.32 -22.25
C ALA A 447 0.03 20.16 -21.28
N LEU A 448 -0.97 19.34 -20.92
CA LEU A 448 -0.75 18.18 -20.04
C LEU A 448 0.06 17.07 -20.73
N HIS A 449 -0.20 16.82 -22.01
CA HIS A 449 0.58 15.87 -22.79
C HIS A 449 2.05 16.26 -22.86
N SER A 450 2.34 17.55 -23.11
CA SER A 450 3.72 18.05 -23.09
C SER A 450 4.41 17.87 -21.74
N LYS A 451 3.71 18.12 -20.63
CA LYS A 451 4.22 17.86 -19.27
C LYS A 451 4.53 16.37 -19.06
N LEU A 452 3.62 15.47 -19.49
CA LEU A 452 3.78 14.02 -19.37
C LEU A 452 4.98 13.52 -20.17
N VAL A 453 5.17 14.00 -21.41
CA VAL A 453 6.33 13.66 -22.24
C VAL A 453 7.62 14.14 -21.59
N ALA A 454 7.68 15.40 -21.16
CA ALA A 454 8.86 15.98 -20.51
C ALA A 454 9.22 15.24 -19.21
N TRP A 455 8.22 14.79 -18.43
CA TRP A 455 8.46 13.98 -17.23
C TRP A 455 9.09 12.63 -17.59
N ARG A 456 8.54 11.90 -18.58
CA ARG A 456 9.11 10.62 -19.04
C ARG A 456 10.57 10.74 -19.49
N GLU A 457 10.87 11.78 -20.27
CA GLU A 457 12.24 12.07 -20.72
C GLU A 457 13.18 12.34 -19.54
N ARG A 458 12.73 13.16 -18.57
CA ARG A 458 13.52 13.52 -17.40
C ARG A 458 13.89 12.33 -16.52
N ILE A 459 12.98 11.34 -16.38
CA ILE A 459 13.22 10.16 -15.53
C ILE A 459 13.74 8.95 -16.31
N GLY A 460 13.92 9.08 -17.64
CA GLY A 460 14.40 7.97 -18.48
C GLY A 460 13.41 6.82 -18.62
N ALA A 461 12.10 7.11 -18.68
CA ALA A 461 11.07 6.08 -18.75
C ALA A 461 11.19 5.24 -20.04
N SER A 462 11.25 3.91 -19.89
CA SER A 462 11.29 2.98 -21.01
C SER A 462 9.98 2.99 -21.80
N MET A 463 10.03 3.26 -23.11
CA MET A 463 8.87 3.35 -23.99
C MET A 463 8.73 2.12 -24.90
N PRO A 464 7.54 1.52 -24.98
CA PRO A 464 7.28 0.41 -25.90
C PRO A 464 7.10 0.95 -27.33
N THR A 465 8.19 1.06 -28.08
CA THR A 465 8.22 1.61 -29.45
C THR A 465 8.27 0.54 -30.52
N GLU A 466 8.71 -0.68 -30.17
CA GLU A 466 8.88 -1.75 -31.14
C GLU A 466 7.53 -2.40 -31.50
N PRO A 467 7.25 -2.65 -32.80
CA PRO A 467 6.07 -3.39 -33.21
C PRO A 467 6.07 -4.82 -32.64
N ASN A 468 4.90 -5.31 -32.23
CA ASN A 468 4.73 -6.69 -31.82
C ASN A 468 4.80 -7.64 -33.04
N PRO A 469 5.85 -8.47 -33.18
CA PRO A 469 6.03 -9.34 -34.35
C PRO A 469 4.95 -10.45 -34.45
N ASN A 470 4.23 -10.72 -33.37
CA ASN A 470 3.19 -11.73 -33.30
C ASN A 470 1.78 -11.14 -33.50
N HIS A 471 1.65 -9.84 -33.69
CA HIS A 471 0.34 -9.20 -33.82
C HIS A 471 -0.43 -9.74 -35.04
N ASP A 472 -1.65 -10.21 -34.80
CA ASP A 472 -2.58 -10.74 -35.79
C ASP A 472 -3.89 -9.95 -35.71
N PRO A 473 -4.08 -8.91 -36.53
CA PRO A 473 -5.28 -8.06 -36.50
C PRO A 473 -6.59 -8.84 -36.66
N ALA A 474 -6.58 -9.93 -37.46
CA ALA A 474 -7.78 -10.73 -37.64
C ALA A 474 -8.13 -11.55 -36.38
N SER A 475 -7.11 -12.07 -35.67
CA SER A 475 -7.29 -12.75 -34.40
C SER A 475 -7.82 -11.78 -33.32
N GLU A 476 -7.26 -10.56 -33.25
CA GLU A 476 -7.66 -9.55 -32.29
C GLU A 476 -9.10 -9.07 -32.53
N ALA A 477 -9.46 -8.75 -33.78
CA ALA A 477 -10.80 -8.33 -34.16
C ALA A 477 -11.85 -9.42 -33.84
N LYS A 478 -11.53 -10.69 -34.09
CA LYS A 478 -12.42 -11.82 -33.75
C LYS A 478 -12.60 -11.96 -32.22
N ALA A 479 -11.53 -11.76 -31.45
CA ALA A 479 -11.59 -11.80 -30.01
C ALA A 479 -12.43 -10.64 -29.44
N MET A 480 -12.29 -9.43 -30.00
CA MET A 480 -13.06 -8.25 -29.64
C MET A 480 -14.56 -8.47 -29.90
N GLN A 481 -14.95 -8.94 -31.08
CA GLN A 481 -16.35 -9.27 -31.40
C GLN A 481 -16.94 -10.31 -30.44
N LYS A 482 -16.13 -11.31 -30.05
CA LYS A 482 -16.57 -12.31 -29.06
C LYS A 482 -16.81 -11.69 -27.69
N ALA A 483 -15.92 -10.80 -27.26
CA ALA A 483 -16.03 -10.09 -25.99
C ALA A 483 -17.26 -9.15 -25.97
N GLU A 484 -17.50 -8.40 -27.05
CA GLU A 484 -18.69 -7.54 -27.24
C GLU A 484 -20.00 -8.33 -27.14
N ARG A 485 -20.07 -9.47 -27.85
CA ARG A 485 -21.26 -10.35 -27.79
C ARG A 485 -21.50 -10.92 -26.39
N LYS A 486 -20.42 -11.13 -25.60
CA LYS A 486 -20.55 -11.58 -24.20
C LYS A 486 -21.00 -10.44 -23.29
N ALA A 487 -20.47 -9.22 -23.52
CA ALA A 487 -20.87 -8.03 -22.76
C ALA A 487 -22.36 -7.68 -23.00
N ALA A 488 -22.84 -7.73 -24.24
CA ALA A 488 -24.24 -7.45 -24.61
C ALA A 488 -25.27 -8.45 -24.04
N LYS A 489 -24.83 -9.59 -23.50
CA LYS A 489 -25.72 -10.60 -22.87
C LYS A 489 -25.82 -10.48 -21.36
N ARG A 490 -25.09 -9.57 -20.75
CA ARG A 490 -25.11 -9.24 -19.32
C ARG A 490 -25.94 -8.00 -19.05
#